data_e1920262aba36bee136e8889f652f7cd
#
_entry.id   e1920262aba36bee136e8889f652f7cd
#
_cell.length_a   1.000
_cell.length_b   1.000
_cell.length_c   1.000
_cell.angle_alpha   90.00
_cell.angle_beta   90.00
_cell.angle_gamma   90.00
#
_symmetry.space_group_name_H-M   'P 1'
#
loop_
_entity.id
_entity.type
_entity.pdbx_description
1 polymer ?
#
loop_
_entity_poly.entity_id
_entity_poly.type
_entity_poly.pdbx_seq_one_letter_code
_entity_poly.pdbx_strand_id
1 'polypeptide(L)'
;MQSRIIVGSREESLLSTHKVLRNTYFLLALTLAFSAVVAYVSMAMNLPRPGLIIMLVGFYGLLFLTNALANSALGILSAFAFTGFLGYTVGPILNAYVSVGLGDAIVLALAGTAATFFACSAYVLTTKKDMSFLSGTILALFVVLLLGMVASFFFQFPALYVGISALFVIFSTMGILYETSNIIHGGETNYIRATVSLFVSIYNLFISLLNLLSFFSSRD
;
A
#
# COMPACT_ATOMS: atom_id res chain seq x y z
N MET A 1 -45.71 -1.15 -7.32
CA MET A 1 -44.69 -1.72 -8.22
C MET A 1 -43.34 -1.06 -8.08
N GLN A 2 -43.24 0.25 -7.86
CA GLN A 2 -41.96 0.98 -7.63
C GLN A 2 -41.17 0.54 -6.38
N SER A 3 -41.82 0.21 -5.27
CA SER A 3 -41.16 -0.21 -4.03
C SER A 3 -40.38 -1.54 -4.16
N ARG A 4 -40.84 -2.49 -4.99
CA ARG A 4 -40.13 -3.75 -5.24
C ARG A 4 -38.89 -3.57 -6.11
N ILE A 5 -38.89 -2.62 -7.03
CA ILE A 5 -37.74 -2.32 -7.90
C ILE A 5 -36.64 -1.67 -7.08
N ILE A 6 -36.98 -0.78 -6.15
CA ILE A 6 -36.01 -0.10 -5.29
C ILE A 6 -35.37 -1.07 -4.30
N VAL A 7 -36.10 -2.01 -3.74
CA VAL A 7 -35.56 -3.03 -2.81
C VAL A 7 -34.62 -4.00 -3.56
N GLY A 8 -35.03 -4.48 -4.75
CA GLY A 8 -34.17 -5.36 -5.55
C GLY A 8 -32.83 -4.71 -5.95
N SER A 9 -32.85 -3.44 -6.38
CA SER A 9 -31.62 -2.72 -6.75
C SER A 9 -30.69 -2.46 -5.55
N ARG A 10 -31.24 -2.28 -4.35
CA ARG A 10 -30.46 -2.10 -3.12
C ARG A 10 -29.82 -3.40 -2.64
N GLU A 11 -30.51 -4.51 -2.75
CA GLU A 11 -29.97 -5.84 -2.40
C GLU A 11 -28.85 -6.27 -3.39
N GLU A 12 -29.02 -6.06 -4.68
CA GLU A 12 -28.00 -6.30 -5.70
C GLU A 12 -26.75 -5.44 -5.47
N SER A 13 -26.90 -4.18 -5.10
CA SER A 13 -25.82 -3.28 -4.75
C SER A 13 -25.04 -3.76 -3.53
N LEU A 14 -25.71 -4.20 -2.46
CA LEU A 14 -25.05 -4.74 -1.27
C LEU A 14 -24.29 -6.04 -1.56
N LEU A 15 -24.88 -6.95 -2.33
CA LEU A 15 -24.24 -8.20 -2.71
C LEU A 15 -22.99 -7.97 -3.58
N SER A 16 -23.02 -7.02 -4.50
CA SER A 16 -21.89 -6.65 -5.33
C SER A 16 -20.75 -6.05 -4.50
N THR A 17 -21.05 -5.16 -3.57
CA THR A 17 -20.09 -4.53 -2.66
C THR A 17 -19.39 -5.58 -1.76
N HIS A 18 -20.16 -6.53 -1.20
CA HIS A 18 -19.59 -7.63 -0.42
C HIS A 18 -18.65 -8.53 -1.24
N LYS A 19 -18.97 -8.76 -2.51
CA LYS A 19 -18.14 -9.53 -3.44
C LYS A 19 -16.83 -8.81 -3.75
N VAL A 20 -16.89 -7.51 -4.03
CA VAL A 20 -15.69 -6.69 -4.28
C VAL A 20 -14.80 -6.69 -3.05
N LEU A 21 -15.34 -6.42 -1.87
CA LEU A 21 -14.60 -6.41 -0.61
C LEU A 21 -13.88 -7.75 -0.38
N ARG A 22 -14.60 -8.87 -0.45
CA ARG A 22 -14.04 -10.20 -0.24
C ARG A 22 -12.92 -10.51 -1.23
N ASN A 23 -13.15 -10.24 -2.52
CA ASN A 23 -12.17 -10.52 -3.56
C ASN A 23 -10.93 -9.63 -3.43
N THR A 24 -11.10 -8.35 -3.04
CA THR A 24 -10.00 -7.42 -2.77
C THR A 24 -9.11 -7.96 -1.65
N TYR A 25 -9.67 -8.30 -0.50
CA TYR A 25 -8.88 -8.77 0.65
C TYR A 25 -8.24 -10.14 0.39
N PHE A 26 -8.90 -11.00 -0.35
CA PHE A 26 -8.34 -12.28 -0.77
C PHE A 26 -7.15 -12.09 -1.72
N LEU A 27 -7.30 -11.28 -2.77
CA LEU A 27 -6.23 -10.99 -3.73
C LEU A 27 -5.09 -10.22 -3.04
N LEU A 28 -5.41 -9.30 -2.12
CA LEU A 28 -4.42 -8.57 -1.32
C LEU A 28 -3.57 -9.53 -0.48
N ALA A 29 -4.19 -10.49 0.20
CA ALA A 29 -3.46 -11.50 0.97
C ALA A 29 -2.52 -12.32 0.09
N LEU A 30 -2.98 -12.76 -1.09
CA LEU A 30 -2.15 -13.50 -2.04
C LEU A 30 -0.99 -12.67 -2.59
N THR A 31 -1.23 -11.42 -2.96
CA THR A 31 -0.19 -10.53 -3.50
C THR A 31 0.82 -10.10 -2.44
N LEU A 32 0.39 -9.90 -1.18
CA LEU A 32 1.29 -9.66 -0.05
C LEU A 32 2.18 -10.88 0.23
N ALA A 33 1.60 -12.09 0.27
CA ALA A 33 2.37 -13.31 0.45
C ALA A 33 3.39 -13.51 -0.69
N PHE A 34 2.96 -13.33 -1.94
CA PHE A 34 3.85 -13.42 -3.10
C PHE A 34 4.97 -12.39 -3.04
N SER A 35 4.66 -11.13 -2.75
CA SER A 35 5.63 -10.05 -2.60
C SER A 35 6.65 -10.34 -1.49
N ALA A 36 6.21 -10.92 -0.35
CA ALA A 36 7.07 -11.33 0.74
C ALA A 36 8.05 -12.44 0.32
N VAL A 37 7.58 -13.44 -0.45
CA VAL A 37 8.44 -14.48 -1.01
C VAL A 37 9.48 -13.88 -1.96
N VAL A 38 9.07 -12.99 -2.87
CA VAL A 38 9.98 -12.32 -3.79
C VAL A 38 11.00 -11.45 -3.04
N ALA A 39 10.57 -10.74 -1.99
CA ALA A 39 11.47 -9.94 -1.15
C ALA A 39 12.50 -10.82 -0.43
N TYR A 40 12.07 -11.96 0.12
CA TYR A 40 12.96 -12.93 0.75
C TYR A 40 13.99 -13.50 -0.24
N VAL A 41 13.54 -13.93 -1.43
CA VAL A 41 14.44 -14.43 -2.49
C VAL A 41 15.44 -13.34 -2.93
N SER A 42 14.96 -12.12 -3.14
CA SER A 42 15.77 -10.97 -3.51
C SER A 42 16.85 -10.68 -2.44
N MET A 43 16.47 -10.74 -1.17
CA MET A 43 17.38 -10.58 -0.03
C MET A 43 18.40 -11.72 0.03
N ALA A 44 17.94 -12.98 -0.06
CA ALA A 44 18.81 -14.17 0.05
C ALA A 44 19.82 -14.28 -1.09
N MET A 45 19.45 -13.84 -2.29
CA MET A 45 20.34 -13.81 -3.46
C MET A 45 21.20 -12.54 -3.52
N ASN A 46 21.12 -11.64 -2.55
CA ASN A 46 21.84 -10.35 -2.53
C ASN A 46 21.65 -9.56 -3.84
N LEU A 47 20.42 -9.53 -4.36
CA LEU A 47 20.14 -8.82 -5.60
C LEU A 47 20.40 -7.31 -5.44
N PRO A 48 20.90 -6.64 -6.49
CA PRO A 48 21.22 -5.21 -6.42
C PRO A 48 19.93 -4.38 -6.34
N ARG A 49 20.03 -3.21 -5.70
CA ARG A 49 18.94 -2.21 -5.75
C ARG A 49 18.75 -1.76 -7.20
N PRO A 50 17.50 -1.74 -7.70
CA PRO A 50 17.23 -1.18 -9.02
C PRO A 50 17.59 0.32 -9.02
N GLY A 51 18.19 0.78 -10.11
CA GLY A 51 18.43 2.21 -10.29
C GLY A 51 17.12 3.01 -10.33
N LEU A 52 17.19 4.32 -10.07
CA LEU A 52 16.03 5.20 -9.99
C LEU A 52 15.12 5.10 -11.22
N ILE A 53 15.70 5.04 -12.43
CA ILE A 53 14.92 4.96 -13.67
C ILE A 53 14.14 3.64 -13.73
N ILE A 54 14.77 2.50 -13.40
CA ILE A 54 14.11 1.19 -13.38
C ILE A 54 13.00 1.18 -12.33
N MET A 55 13.24 1.80 -11.18
CA MET A 55 12.26 1.90 -10.10
C MET A 55 11.05 2.73 -10.52
N LEU A 56 11.25 3.89 -11.15
CA LEU A 56 10.15 4.75 -11.62
C LEU A 56 9.38 4.09 -12.77
N VAL A 57 10.08 3.58 -13.78
CA VAL A 57 9.45 2.92 -14.94
C VAL A 57 8.72 1.65 -14.49
N GLY A 58 9.33 0.83 -13.63
CA GLY A 58 8.71 -0.38 -13.10
C GLY A 58 7.48 -0.07 -12.25
N PHE A 59 7.57 0.88 -11.32
CA PHE A 59 6.46 1.27 -10.48
C PHE A 59 5.28 1.83 -11.30
N TYR A 60 5.51 2.92 -12.03
CA TYR A 60 4.43 3.56 -12.77
C TYR A 60 3.97 2.74 -13.97
N GLY A 61 4.91 2.11 -14.70
CA GLY A 61 4.57 1.27 -15.85
C GLY A 61 3.70 0.09 -15.48
N LEU A 62 4.07 -0.67 -14.42
CA LEU A 62 3.26 -1.79 -13.95
C LEU A 62 1.95 -1.34 -13.29
N LEU A 63 1.95 -0.20 -12.58
CA LEU A 63 0.73 0.39 -12.03
C LEU A 63 -0.26 0.76 -13.13
N PHE A 64 0.18 1.47 -14.17
CA PHE A 64 -0.66 1.83 -15.32
C PHE A 64 -1.12 0.59 -16.09
N LEU A 65 -0.24 -0.39 -16.30
CA LEU A 65 -0.59 -1.65 -16.94
C LEU A 65 -1.68 -2.39 -16.17
N THR A 66 -1.54 -2.47 -14.83
CA THR A 66 -2.54 -3.13 -13.97
C THR A 66 -3.88 -2.40 -14.02
N ASN A 67 -3.88 -1.06 -13.99
CA ASN A 67 -5.10 -0.28 -14.12
C ASN A 67 -5.77 -0.47 -15.49
N ALA A 68 -4.99 -0.51 -16.57
CA ALA A 68 -5.50 -0.73 -17.92
C ALA A 68 -6.10 -2.13 -18.11
N LEU A 69 -5.50 -3.15 -17.48
CA LEU A 69 -5.93 -4.55 -17.56
C LEU A 69 -6.91 -4.96 -16.46
N ALA A 70 -7.26 -4.06 -15.53
CA ALA A 70 -8.05 -4.37 -14.34
C ALA A 70 -9.42 -5.02 -14.61
N ASN A 71 -9.99 -4.81 -15.79
CA ASN A 71 -11.25 -5.41 -16.21
C ASN A 71 -11.09 -6.74 -16.99
N SER A 72 -9.89 -7.31 -17.02
CA SER A 72 -9.57 -8.55 -17.74
C SER A 72 -8.89 -9.57 -16.80
N ALA A 73 -8.83 -10.82 -17.22
CA ALA A 73 -8.10 -11.86 -16.49
C ALA A 73 -6.59 -11.54 -16.35
N LEU A 74 -6.03 -10.80 -17.31
CA LEU A 74 -4.63 -10.35 -17.27
C LEU A 74 -4.38 -9.31 -16.16
N GLY A 75 -5.43 -8.67 -15.65
CA GLY A 75 -5.32 -7.73 -14.53
C GLY A 75 -4.79 -8.39 -13.25
N ILE A 76 -5.16 -9.64 -12.98
CA ILE A 76 -4.63 -10.39 -11.83
C ILE A 76 -3.12 -10.65 -12.03
N LEU A 77 -2.73 -11.12 -13.22
CA LEU A 77 -1.33 -11.38 -13.53
C LEU A 77 -0.48 -10.10 -13.42
N SER A 78 -0.99 -8.97 -13.92
CA SER A 78 -0.31 -7.68 -13.81
C SER A 78 -0.23 -7.17 -12.37
N ALA A 79 -1.24 -7.46 -11.51
CA ALA A 79 -1.16 -7.16 -10.08
C ALA A 79 -0.06 -7.97 -9.39
N PHE A 80 0.09 -9.25 -9.71
CA PHE A 80 1.21 -10.06 -9.21
C PHE A 80 2.56 -9.55 -9.74
N ALA A 81 2.65 -9.16 -11.01
CA ALA A 81 3.86 -8.57 -11.57
C ALA A 81 4.26 -7.26 -10.84
N PHE A 82 3.28 -6.39 -10.59
CA PHE A 82 3.48 -5.15 -9.85
C PHE A 82 3.93 -5.39 -8.40
N THR A 83 3.21 -6.25 -7.67
CA THR A 83 3.53 -6.54 -6.26
C THR A 83 4.82 -7.34 -6.11
N GLY A 84 5.13 -8.22 -7.06
CA GLY A 84 6.41 -8.91 -7.15
C GLY A 84 7.58 -7.96 -7.41
N PHE A 85 7.41 -7.01 -8.33
CA PHE A 85 8.41 -5.96 -8.56
C PHE A 85 8.67 -5.14 -7.28
N LEU A 86 7.63 -4.75 -6.55
CA LEU A 86 7.80 -4.05 -5.28
C LEU A 86 8.47 -4.96 -4.22
N GLY A 87 8.12 -6.25 -4.16
CA GLY A 87 8.82 -7.22 -3.32
C GLY A 87 10.31 -7.30 -3.65
N TYR A 88 10.67 -7.35 -4.94
CA TYR A 88 12.07 -7.31 -5.36
C TYR A 88 12.79 -6.06 -4.83
N THR A 89 12.17 -4.88 -4.87
CA THR A 89 12.79 -3.64 -4.37
C THR A 89 13.01 -3.63 -2.86
N VAL A 90 12.19 -4.37 -2.10
CA VAL A 90 12.31 -4.49 -0.63
C VAL A 90 13.51 -5.34 -0.24
N GLY A 91 13.81 -6.43 -0.95
CA GLY A 91 14.88 -7.37 -0.59
C GLY A 91 16.22 -6.71 -0.29
N PRO A 92 16.80 -5.88 -1.19
CA PRO A 92 18.02 -5.14 -0.93
C PRO A 92 17.96 -4.17 0.25
N ILE A 93 16.75 -3.62 0.53
CA ILE A 93 16.54 -2.76 1.69
C ILE A 93 16.66 -3.59 2.96
N LEU A 94 15.95 -4.72 3.04
CA LEU A 94 16.01 -5.62 4.19
C LEU A 94 17.43 -6.12 4.44
N ASN A 95 18.14 -6.49 3.38
CA ASN A 95 19.52 -6.95 3.48
C ASN A 95 20.43 -5.87 4.09
N ALA A 96 20.26 -4.61 3.69
CA ALA A 96 21.01 -3.49 4.27
C ALA A 96 20.72 -3.32 5.78
N TYR A 97 19.47 -3.47 6.20
CA TYR A 97 19.11 -3.38 7.64
C TYR A 97 19.64 -4.57 8.45
N VAL A 98 19.53 -5.78 7.93
CA VAL A 98 20.08 -6.99 8.58
C VAL A 98 21.59 -6.89 8.71
N SER A 99 22.31 -6.39 7.70
CA SER A 99 23.78 -6.28 7.72
C SER A 99 24.32 -5.33 8.78
N VAL A 100 23.52 -4.36 9.23
CA VAL A 100 23.87 -3.43 10.32
C VAL A 100 23.24 -3.78 11.66
N GLY A 101 22.68 -4.99 11.79
CA GLY A 101 22.12 -5.49 13.05
C GLY A 101 20.71 -4.97 13.39
N LEU A 102 20.00 -4.33 12.46
CA LEU A 102 18.67 -3.76 12.68
C LEU A 102 17.53 -4.73 12.29
N GLY A 103 17.73 -6.05 12.46
CA GLY A 103 16.72 -7.06 12.17
C GLY A 103 15.42 -6.87 12.98
N ASP A 104 15.53 -6.45 14.25
CA ASP A 104 14.36 -6.21 15.11
C ASP A 104 13.49 -5.08 14.58
N ALA A 105 14.07 -4.05 13.96
CA ALA A 105 13.29 -2.96 13.34
C ALA A 105 12.42 -3.47 12.19
N ILE A 106 12.86 -4.50 11.45
CA ILE A 106 12.06 -5.14 10.39
C ILE A 106 10.83 -5.82 10.98
N VAL A 107 11.02 -6.60 12.04
CA VAL A 107 9.93 -7.32 12.71
C VAL A 107 8.91 -6.34 13.30
N LEU A 108 9.38 -5.28 13.96
CA LEU A 108 8.52 -4.23 14.50
C LEU A 108 7.78 -3.45 13.41
N ALA A 109 8.44 -3.15 12.28
CA ALA A 109 7.79 -2.50 11.13
C ALA A 109 6.70 -3.38 10.52
N LEU A 110 6.94 -4.70 10.37
CA LEU A 110 5.93 -5.65 9.89
C LEU A 110 4.75 -5.73 10.85
N ALA A 111 5.00 -5.87 12.15
CA ALA A 111 3.96 -5.93 13.17
C ALA A 111 3.14 -4.62 13.23
N GLY A 112 3.81 -3.47 13.21
CA GLY A 112 3.17 -2.16 13.19
C GLY A 112 2.33 -1.93 11.93
N THR A 113 2.84 -2.36 10.77
CA THR A 113 2.10 -2.30 9.50
C THR A 113 0.83 -3.15 9.54
N ALA A 114 0.95 -4.41 9.99
CA ALA A 114 -0.19 -5.31 10.14
C ALA A 114 -1.22 -4.76 11.13
N ALA A 115 -0.77 -4.32 12.31
CA ALA A 115 -1.65 -3.74 13.34
C ALA A 115 -2.41 -2.51 12.80
N THR A 116 -1.71 -1.59 12.14
CA THR A 116 -2.33 -0.39 11.56
C THR A 116 -3.33 -0.76 10.46
N PHE A 117 -2.96 -1.66 9.54
CA PHE A 117 -3.86 -2.11 8.47
C PHE A 117 -5.15 -2.73 9.04
N PHE A 118 -5.02 -3.68 9.97
CA PHE A 118 -6.19 -4.32 10.56
C PHE A 118 -7.03 -3.35 11.39
N ALA A 119 -6.41 -2.45 12.15
CA ALA A 119 -7.14 -1.45 12.94
C ALA A 119 -7.92 -0.49 12.04
N CYS A 120 -7.31 0.06 11.00
CA CYS A 120 -7.96 0.96 10.05
C CYS A 120 -9.09 0.27 9.28
N SER A 121 -8.82 -0.94 8.77
CA SER A 121 -9.83 -1.72 8.06
C SER A 121 -11.00 -2.09 8.97
N ALA A 122 -10.73 -2.61 10.17
CA ALA A 122 -11.76 -2.96 11.15
C ALA A 122 -12.60 -1.74 11.56
N TYR A 123 -11.96 -0.58 11.78
CA TYR A 123 -12.67 0.65 12.09
C TYR A 123 -13.69 1.02 11.01
N VAL A 124 -13.28 1.04 9.74
CA VAL A 124 -14.18 1.39 8.65
C VAL A 124 -15.28 0.33 8.45
N LEU A 125 -14.92 -0.95 8.51
CA LEU A 125 -15.87 -2.06 8.30
C LEU A 125 -16.93 -2.14 9.40
N THR A 126 -16.59 -1.78 10.64
CA THR A 126 -17.51 -1.80 11.77
C THR A 126 -18.36 -0.53 11.86
N THR A 127 -17.74 0.64 11.71
CA THR A 127 -18.43 1.93 11.83
C THR A 127 -19.21 2.31 10.56
N LYS A 128 -18.80 1.77 9.41
CA LYS A 128 -19.30 2.10 8.07
C LYS A 128 -19.31 3.62 7.78
N LYS A 129 -18.40 4.36 8.43
CA LYS A 129 -18.27 5.80 8.20
C LYS A 129 -17.69 6.07 6.81
N ASP A 130 -18.25 7.07 6.16
CA ASP A 130 -17.73 7.57 4.89
C ASP A 130 -16.45 8.39 5.15
N MET A 131 -15.34 7.94 4.57
CA MET A 131 -14.03 8.58 4.67
C MET A 131 -13.68 9.40 3.43
N SER A 132 -14.65 9.71 2.57
CA SER A 132 -14.43 10.48 1.34
C SER A 132 -13.83 11.88 1.59
N PHE A 133 -14.10 12.47 2.77
CA PHE A 133 -13.52 13.75 3.19
C PHE A 133 -11.98 13.72 3.29
N LEU A 134 -11.37 12.52 3.42
CA LEU A 134 -9.91 12.37 3.44
C LEU A 134 -9.27 12.61 2.08
N SER A 135 -10.02 12.54 0.97
CA SER A 135 -9.49 12.65 -0.39
C SER A 135 -8.70 13.95 -0.62
N GLY A 136 -9.21 15.08 -0.16
CA GLY A 136 -8.51 16.36 -0.24
C GLY A 136 -7.23 16.41 0.59
N THR A 137 -7.25 15.84 1.80
CA THR A 137 -6.06 15.76 2.67
C THR A 137 -5.01 14.81 2.09
N ILE A 138 -5.42 13.67 1.53
CA ILE A 138 -4.54 12.72 0.84
C ILE A 138 -3.86 13.41 -0.35
N LEU A 139 -4.61 14.16 -1.16
CA LEU A 139 -4.04 14.91 -2.29
C LEU A 139 -3.04 15.97 -1.82
N ALA A 140 -3.36 16.73 -0.78
CA ALA A 140 -2.45 17.75 -0.22
C ALA A 140 -1.17 17.09 0.33
N LEU A 141 -1.28 16.00 1.09
CA LEU A 141 -0.13 15.26 1.60
C LEU A 141 0.70 14.65 0.46
N PHE A 142 0.07 14.14 -0.59
CA PHE A 142 0.78 13.65 -1.77
C PHE A 142 1.67 14.72 -2.39
N VAL A 143 1.15 15.94 -2.57
CA VAL A 143 1.94 17.07 -3.08
C VAL A 143 3.09 17.41 -2.14
N VAL A 144 2.84 17.50 -0.83
CA VAL A 144 3.88 17.78 0.19
C VAL A 144 4.97 16.70 0.17
N LEU A 145 4.58 15.41 0.06
CA LEU A 145 5.52 14.30 -0.03
C LEU A 145 6.36 14.33 -1.31
N LEU A 146 5.75 14.68 -2.45
CA LEU A 146 6.50 14.86 -3.70
C LEU A 146 7.53 15.99 -3.57
N LEU A 147 7.14 17.13 -3.01
CA LEU A 147 8.07 18.25 -2.76
C LEU A 147 9.17 17.84 -1.77
N GLY A 148 8.83 17.12 -0.70
CA GLY A 148 9.79 16.57 0.25
C GLY A 148 10.79 15.61 -0.39
N MET A 149 10.33 14.71 -1.25
CA MET A 149 11.19 13.81 -2.00
C MET A 149 12.13 14.58 -2.94
N VAL A 150 11.64 15.58 -3.67
CA VAL A 150 12.48 16.43 -4.51
C VAL A 150 13.49 17.19 -3.66
N ALA A 151 13.07 17.75 -2.53
CA ALA A 151 13.95 18.45 -1.59
C ALA A 151 15.07 17.55 -1.05
N SER A 152 14.80 16.24 -0.86
CA SER A 152 15.79 15.29 -0.38
C SER A 152 16.98 15.04 -1.33
N PHE A 153 16.85 15.38 -2.61
CA PHE A 153 18.00 15.35 -3.54
C PHE A 153 18.99 16.52 -3.30
N PHE A 154 18.46 17.64 -2.79
CA PHE A 154 19.27 18.84 -2.53
C PHE A 154 19.73 18.92 -1.07
N PHE A 155 18.90 18.45 -0.15
CA PHE A 155 19.11 18.55 1.30
C PHE A 155 19.18 17.15 1.91
N GLN A 156 20.43 16.72 2.21
CA GLN A 156 20.68 15.35 2.72
C GLN A 156 20.96 15.39 4.23
N PHE A 157 19.93 15.72 5.04
CA PHE A 157 20.05 15.66 6.49
C PHE A 157 19.02 14.70 7.11
N PRO A 158 19.38 13.94 8.16
CA PRO A 158 18.55 12.86 8.72
C PRO A 158 17.14 13.29 9.11
N ALA A 159 16.98 14.49 9.68
CA ALA A 159 15.66 14.97 10.12
C ALA A 159 14.65 15.12 8.96
N LEU A 160 15.11 15.43 7.74
CA LEU A 160 14.24 15.50 6.55
C LEU A 160 13.70 14.12 6.20
N TYR A 161 14.55 13.09 6.19
CA TYR A 161 14.13 11.72 5.89
C TYR A 161 13.15 11.18 6.93
N VAL A 162 13.38 11.47 8.22
CA VAL A 162 12.46 11.11 9.32
C VAL A 162 11.12 11.82 9.15
N GLY A 163 11.13 13.12 8.84
CA GLY A 163 9.92 13.91 8.60
C GLY A 163 9.10 13.36 7.42
N ILE A 164 9.75 13.08 6.29
CA ILE A 164 9.12 12.47 5.12
C ILE A 164 8.51 11.10 5.49
N SER A 165 9.26 10.26 6.21
CA SER A 165 8.76 8.94 6.63
C SER A 165 7.56 9.05 7.56
N ALA A 166 7.56 9.99 8.51
CA ALA A 166 6.41 10.24 9.38
C ALA A 166 5.16 10.68 8.59
N LEU A 167 5.33 11.56 7.62
CA LEU A 167 4.24 11.98 6.73
C LEU A 167 3.73 10.82 5.86
N PHE A 168 4.61 9.92 5.39
CA PHE A 168 4.18 8.73 4.66
C PHE A 168 3.40 7.75 5.53
N VAL A 169 3.70 7.63 6.83
CA VAL A 169 2.88 6.83 7.76
C VAL A 169 1.46 7.38 7.82
N ILE A 170 1.31 8.69 7.97
CA ILE A 170 0.00 9.35 8.01
C ILE A 170 -0.73 9.18 6.66
N PHE A 171 -0.05 9.46 5.55
CA PHE A 171 -0.58 9.31 4.21
C PHE A 171 -1.09 7.90 3.93
N SER A 172 -0.29 6.89 4.26
CA SER A 172 -0.63 5.48 4.05
C SER A 172 -1.80 5.02 4.92
N THR A 173 -1.84 5.47 6.18
CA THR A 173 -2.96 5.19 7.10
C THR A 173 -4.26 5.79 6.58
N MET A 174 -4.23 7.04 6.11
CA MET A 174 -5.38 7.68 5.47
C MET A 174 -5.78 6.97 4.17
N GLY A 175 -4.80 6.50 3.39
CA GLY A 175 -5.04 5.72 2.18
C GLY A 175 -5.80 4.42 2.45
N ILE A 176 -5.44 3.69 3.52
CA ILE A 176 -6.13 2.46 3.93
C ILE A 176 -7.58 2.75 4.37
N LEU A 177 -7.78 3.79 5.19
CA LEU A 177 -9.12 4.23 5.62
C LEU A 177 -9.99 4.61 4.43
N TYR A 178 -9.46 5.45 3.55
CA TYR A 178 -10.15 5.95 2.37
C TYR A 178 -10.54 4.81 1.42
N GLU A 179 -9.58 3.95 1.05
CA GLU A 179 -9.82 2.86 0.09
C GLU A 179 -10.81 1.83 0.64
N THR A 180 -10.68 1.44 1.92
CA THR A 180 -11.64 0.54 2.57
C THR A 180 -13.05 1.15 2.56
N SER A 181 -13.17 2.46 2.85
CA SER A 181 -14.44 3.18 2.79
C SER A 181 -15.00 3.25 1.37
N ASN A 182 -14.14 3.54 0.40
CA ASN A 182 -14.51 3.63 -1.01
C ASN A 182 -15.08 2.30 -1.54
N ILE A 183 -14.52 1.16 -1.12
CA ILE A 183 -15.04 -0.17 -1.46
C ILE A 183 -16.45 -0.37 -0.86
N ILE A 184 -16.64 -0.13 0.44
CA ILE A 184 -17.92 -0.44 1.12
C ILE A 184 -19.05 0.50 0.73
N HIS A 185 -18.73 1.71 0.24
CA HIS A 185 -19.73 2.66 -0.26
C HIS A 185 -19.92 2.59 -1.79
N GLY A 186 -19.27 1.63 -2.47
CA GLY A 186 -19.44 1.37 -3.90
C GLY A 186 -18.77 2.39 -4.84
N GLY A 187 -17.85 3.21 -4.33
CA GLY A 187 -17.04 4.12 -5.14
C GLY A 187 -15.95 3.40 -5.93
N GLU A 188 -15.37 2.31 -5.37
CA GLU A 188 -14.51 1.39 -6.12
C GLU A 188 -15.20 0.04 -6.29
N THR A 189 -15.41 -0.34 -7.53
CA THR A 189 -16.12 -1.58 -7.91
C THR A 189 -15.19 -2.65 -8.49
N ASN A 190 -13.93 -2.28 -8.76
CA ASN A 190 -12.94 -3.19 -9.31
C ASN A 190 -11.99 -3.67 -8.20
N TYR A 191 -12.10 -4.96 -7.83
CA TYR A 191 -11.30 -5.55 -6.77
C TYR A 191 -9.78 -5.56 -7.08
N ILE A 192 -9.35 -5.53 -8.36
CA ILE A 192 -7.94 -5.49 -8.73
C ILE A 192 -7.36 -4.10 -8.43
N ARG A 193 -8.07 -3.03 -8.80
CA ARG A 193 -7.67 -1.66 -8.47
C ARG A 193 -7.62 -1.43 -6.97
N ALA A 194 -8.67 -1.84 -6.27
CA ALA A 194 -8.73 -1.77 -4.81
C ALA A 194 -7.56 -2.51 -4.15
N THR A 195 -7.23 -3.72 -4.65
CA THR A 195 -6.07 -4.49 -4.16
C THR A 195 -4.76 -3.73 -4.34
N VAL A 196 -4.51 -3.17 -5.52
CA VAL A 196 -3.27 -2.45 -5.80
C VAL A 196 -3.17 -1.17 -4.97
N SER A 197 -4.25 -0.42 -4.80
CA SER A 197 -4.29 0.78 -3.94
C SER A 197 -3.98 0.45 -2.49
N LEU A 198 -4.61 -0.59 -1.93
CA LEU A 198 -4.32 -1.05 -0.57
C LEU A 198 -2.90 -1.58 -0.43
N PHE A 199 -2.40 -2.34 -1.42
CA PHE A 199 -1.04 -2.85 -1.42
C PHE A 199 -0.01 -1.70 -1.40
N VAL A 200 -0.17 -0.68 -2.21
CA VAL A 200 0.72 0.50 -2.23
C VAL A 200 0.70 1.22 -0.88
N SER A 201 -0.47 1.36 -0.25
CA SER A 201 -0.58 1.96 1.08
C SER A 201 0.14 1.13 2.14
N ILE A 202 -0.01 -0.20 2.14
CA ILE A 202 0.68 -1.13 3.04
C ILE A 202 2.20 -1.10 2.81
N TYR A 203 2.63 -1.12 1.55
CA TYR A 203 4.05 -1.03 1.17
C TYR A 203 4.69 0.26 1.67
N ASN A 204 4.07 1.40 1.41
CA ASN A 204 4.58 2.70 1.88
C ASN A 204 4.59 2.79 3.41
N LEU A 205 3.56 2.27 4.07
CA LEU A 205 3.50 2.21 5.54
C LEU A 205 4.65 1.39 6.11
N PHE A 206 4.90 0.20 5.55
CA PHE A 206 5.98 -0.69 5.97
C PHE A 206 7.36 -0.02 5.81
N ILE A 207 7.67 0.52 4.63
CA ILE A 207 8.96 1.18 4.38
C ILE A 207 9.15 2.38 5.30
N SER A 208 8.09 3.15 5.53
CA SER A 208 8.16 4.35 6.38
C SER A 208 8.33 4.01 7.85
N LEU A 209 7.62 2.99 8.36
CA LEU A 209 7.81 2.50 9.72
C LEU A 209 9.21 1.91 9.90
N LEU A 210 9.70 1.14 8.91
CA LEU A 210 11.06 0.59 8.94
C LEU A 210 12.11 1.71 9.03
N ASN A 211 11.97 2.77 8.23
CA ASN A 211 12.87 3.93 8.28
C ASN A 211 12.82 4.66 9.63
N LEU A 212 11.62 4.86 10.19
CA LEU A 212 11.47 5.51 11.50
C LEU A 212 12.08 4.68 12.63
N LEU A 213 11.72 3.39 12.69
CA LEU A 213 12.20 2.49 13.73
C LEU A 213 13.71 2.33 13.71
N SER A 214 14.29 2.18 12.52
CA SER A 214 15.75 2.06 12.39
C SER A 214 16.49 3.35 12.78
N PHE A 215 15.92 4.52 12.49
CA PHE A 215 16.51 5.79 12.91
C PHE A 215 16.55 5.92 14.45
N PHE A 216 15.52 5.47 15.13
CA PHE A 216 15.50 5.50 16.60
C PHE A 216 16.38 4.42 17.22
N SER A 217 16.38 3.18 16.66
CA SER A 217 17.24 2.09 17.14
C SER A 217 18.74 2.31 16.94
N SER A 218 19.14 3.15 15.98
CA SER A 218 20.55 3.47 15.75
C SER A 218 21.14 4.55 16.67
N ARG A 219 20.31 5.10 17.57
CA ARG A 219 20.70 6.14 18.55
C ARG A 219 20.97 5.60 19.95
N ASP A 220 20.54 4.38 20.21
CA ASP A 220 20.81 3.64 21.44
C ASP A 220 22.07 2.77 21.27
#